data_74ce3c82545505fb15747e2c16903800
#
_entry.id   74ce3c82545505fb15747e2c16903800
#
_cell.length_a   1.000
_cell.length_b   1.000
_cell.length_c   1.000
_cell.angle_alpha   90.00
_cell.angle_beta   90.00
_cell.angle_gamma   90.00
#
_symmetry.space_group_name_H-M   'P 1'
#
loop_
_entity.id
_entity.type
_entity.pdbx_description
1 polymer ?
#
loop_
_entity_poly.entity_id
_entity_poly.type
_entity_poly.pdbx_seq_one_letter_code
_entity_poly.pdbx_strand_id
1 'polypeptide(L)'
;RTKALSYIMNNKDNMLKECSLLSPEHSIIRSVLSKNGLYDGEENIGVLNILPSGETSGYFVSQEISKYITKCLKGQTGIKELYDVLKKPPYGLRDGYISILLAYELRQYDNISIYFHGSEHDYCEEELLKALESPEDYSLYICNWSEAETVYIDSLEKIFSHYVDKNARNRLKELYEAMNKHFVAISKAARTTNKYVSEKAKQYREI
;
A
#
# COMPACT_ATOMS: atom_id res chain seq x y z
N ARG A 1 -6.81 -2.53 -18.59
CA ARG A 1 -6.25 -1.69 -17.50
C ARG A 1 -6.48 -2.37 -16.14
N THR A 2 -7.70 -2.68 -15.75
CA THR A 2 -8.06 -3.28 -14.46
C THR A 2 -7.24 -4.53 -14.15
N LYS A 3 -7.16 -5.48 -15.07
CA LYS A 3 -6.32 -6.68 -14.89
C LYS A 3 -4.83 -6.36 -14.75
N ALA A 4 -4.31 -5.36 -15.47
CA ALA A 4 -2.91 -4.97 -15.33
C ALA A 4 -2.65 -4.38 -13.93
N LEU A 5 -3.58 -3.58 -13.39
CA LEU A 5 -3.51 -3.06 -12.02
C LEU A 5 -3.56 -4.19 -10.99
N SER A 6 -4.45 -5.17 -11.20
CA SER A 6 -4.52 -6.38 -10.36
C SER A 6 -3.18 -7.13 -10.31
N TYR A 7 -2.56 -7.36 -11.47
CA TYR A 7 -1.23 -7.97 -11.52
C TYR A 7 -0.15 -7.16 -10.79
N ILE A 8 -0.14 -5.84 -10.97
CA ILE A 8 0.82 -4.95 -10.29
C ILE A 8 0.63 -5.01 -8.77
N MET A 9 -0.61 -5.03 -8.29
CA MET A 9 -0.90 -5.04 -6.86
C MET A 9 -0.59 -6.39 -6.20
N ASN A 10 -0.86 -7.49 -6.87
CA ASN A 10 -0.80 -8.83 -6.26
C ASN A 10 0.56 -9.51 -6.43
N ASN A 11 1.37 -9.10 -7.39
CA ASN A 11 2.64 -9.76 -7.73
C ASN A 11 3.82 -8.82 -7.49
N LYS A 12 4.45 -8.91 -6.32
CA LYS A 12 5.55 -7.99 -5.96
C LYS A 12 6.79 -8.16 -6.85
N ASP A 13 7.18 -9.38 -7.19
CA ASP A 13 8.52 -9.65 -7.75
C ASP A 13 8.53 -10.23 -9.18
N ASN A 14 7.40 -10.71 -9.70
CA ASN A 14 7.37 -11.44 -10.97
C ASN A 14 6.18 -11.07 -11.87
N MET A 15 5.81 -9.79 -11.93
CA MET A 15 4.61 -9.34 -12.65
C MET A 15 4.52 -9.81 -14.10
N LEU A 16 5.65 -9.81 -14.83
CA LEU A 16 5.67 -10.24 -16.23
C LEU A 16 5.70 -11.75 -16.40
N LYS A 17 6.26 -12.51 -15.45
CA LYS A 17 6.32 -13.98 -15.56
C LYS A 17 4.95 -14.64 -15.40
N GLU A 18 4.07 -14.02 -14.64
CA GLU A 18 2.71 -14.52 -14.41
C GLU A 18 1.71 -14.08 -15.49
N CYS A 19 2.04 -13.05 -16.25
CA CYS A 19 1.24 -12.60 -17.38
C CYS A 19 1.56 -13.41 -18.64
N SER A 20 0.55 -13.90 -19.34
CA SER A 20 0.76 -14.44 -20.70
C SER A 20 1.42 -13.41 -21.60
N LEU A 21 2.49 -13.80 -22.31
CA LEU A 21 3.26 -12.94 -23.22
C LEU A 21 2.42 -12.23 -24.28
N LEU A 22 1.28 -12.81 -24.68
CA LEU A 22 0.38 -12.27 -25.69
C LEU A 22 -0.78 -11.48 -25.06
N SER A 23 -0.84 -11.35 -23.74
CA SER A 23 -1.95 -10.65 -23.09
C SER A 23 -1.80 -9.12 -23.20
N PRO A 24 -2.92 -8.39 -23.26
CA PRO A 24 -2.90 -6.93 -23.20
C PRO A 24 -2.26 -6.40 -21.93
N GLU A 25 -2.41 -7.11 -20.81
CA GLU A 25 -1.85 -6.77 -19.51
C GLU A 25 -0.32 -6.76 -19.56
N HIS A 26 0.28 -7.81 -20.13
CA HIS A 26 1.73 -7.91 -20.34
C HIS A 26 2.25 -6.73 -21.17
N SER A 27 1.55 -6.39 -22.26
CA SER A 27 1.91 -5.27 -23.12
C SER A 27 1.84 -3.93 -22.38
N ILE A 28 0.83 -3.73 -21.53
CA ILE A 28 0.69 -2.51 -20.71
C ILE A 28 1.83 -2.41 -19.69
N ILE A 29 2.06 -3.46 -18.90
CA ILE A 29 3.11 -3.48 -17.88
C ILE A 29 4.48 -3.22 -18.53
N ARG A 30 4.78 -3.94 -19.62
CA ARG A 30 6.04 -3.76 -20.35
C ARG A 30 6.19 -2.35 -20.90
N SER A 31 5.15 -1.76 -21.49
CA SER A 31 5.24 -0.43 -22.11
C SER A 31 5.32 0.69 -21.08
N VAL A 32 4.65 0.55 -19.95
CA VAL A 32 4.61 1.60 -18.91
C VAL A 32 5.77 1.46 -17.93
N LEU A 33 6.11 0.25 -17.51
CA LEU A 33 7.12 0.05 -16.49
C LEU A 33 8.49 -0.33 -17.07
N SER A 34 8.58 -1.41 -17.86
CA SER A 34 9.90 -1.89 -18.32
C SER A 34 10.57 -0.94 -19.30
N LYS A 35 9.84 -0.40 -20.28
CA LYS A 35 10.43 0.55 -21.25
C LYS A 35 10.85 1.88 -20.63
N ASN A 36 10.33 2.22 -19.46
CA ASN A 36 10.72 3.42 -18.73
C ASN A 36 11.75 3.15 -17.62
N GLY A 37 12.31 1.93 -17.56
CA GLY A 37 13.35 1.57 -16.60
C GLY A 37 12.87 1.42 -15.16
N LEU A 38 11.53 1.30 -14.95
CA LEU A 38 10.94 1.13 -13.62
C LEU A 38 10.97 -0.33 -13.15
N TYR A 39 11.00 -1.26 -14.11
CA TYR A 39 10.98 -2.69 -13.88
C TYR A 39 11.78 -3.40 -14.99
N ASP A 40 12.78 -4.20 -14.63
CA ASP A 40 13.65 -4.87 -15.57
C ASP A 40 13.16 -6.27 -16.01
N GLY A 41 12.07 -6.75 -15.40
CA GLY A 41 11.49 -8.07 -15.65
C GLY A 41 11.88 -9.11 -14.61
N GLU A 42 12.87 -8.87 -13.80
CA GLU A 42 13.33 -9.73 -12.70
C GLU A 42 13.34 -9.01 -11.36
N GLU A 43 13.80 -7.76 -11.35
CA GLU A 43 13.87 -6.95 -10.13
C GLU A 43 12.94 -5.72 -10.20
N ASN A 44 12.49 -5.31 -9.04
CA ASN A 44 11.71 -4.11 -8.86
C ASN A 44 12.64 -2.92 -8.61
N ILE A 45 12.89 -2.11 -9.65
CA ILE A 45 13.77 -0.96 -9.54
C ILE A 45 13.12 0.18 -8.74
N GLY A 46 11.78 0.26 -8.77
CA GLY A 46 11.02 1.33 -8.11
C GLY A 46 11.12 2.69 -8.78
N VAL A 47 10.09 3.51 -8.61
CA VAL A 47 10.01 4.86 -9.21
C VAL A 47 11.11 5.78 -8.66
N LEU A 48 11.48 5.62 -7.39
CA LEU A 48 12.50 6.43 -6.73
C LEU A 48 13.92 6.12 -7.21
N ASN A 49 14.16 4.95 -7.78
CA ASN A 49 15.46 4.49 -8.20
C ASN A 49 15.75 4.74 -9.68
N ILE A 50 14.87 5.46 -10.40
CA ILE A 50 15.20 5.93 -11.74
C ILE A 50 16.36 6.88 -11.61
N LEU A 51 17.55 6.41 -12.01
CA LEU A 51 18.73 7.24 -12.07
C LEU A 51 18.47 8.43 -12.99
N PRO A 52 18.92 9.63 -12.62
CA PRO A 52 18.87 10.81 -13.48
C PRO A 52 19.86 10.65 -14.63
N SER A 53 19.59 9.74 -15.54
CA SER A 53 20.18 9.79 -16.87
C SER A 53 19.51 10.94 -17.63
N GLY A 54 19.62 12.11 -17.08
CA GLY A 54 19.36 13.49 -17.50
C GLY A 54 18.30 13.81 -18.56
N GLU A 55 17.71 12.86 -19.26
CA GLU A 55 16.98 13.12 -20.49
C GLU A 55 15.71 12.28 -20.71
N THR A 56 15.36 11.38 -19.81
CA THR A 56 14.14 10.61 -20.00
C THR A 56 12.94 11.30 -19.36
N SER A 57 11.87 11.47 -20.13
CA SER A 57 10.57 11.98 -19.63
C SER A 57 10.05 11.21 -18.41
N GLY A 58 10.42 9.95 -18.26
CA GLY A 58 10.10 9.11 -17.11
C GLY A 58 10.66 9.64 -15.79
N TYR A 59 11.86 10.23 -15.79
CA TYR A 59 12.47 10.80 -14.59
C TYR A 59 11.64 11.94 -13.98
N PHE A 60 11.19 12.89 -14.79
CA PHE A 60 10.39 14.01 -14.28
C PHE A 60 9.03 13.55 -13.76
N VAL A 61 8.41 12.56 -14.39
CA VAL A 61 7.16 11.95 -13.92
C VAL A 61 7.37 11.26 -12.58
N SER A 62 8.46 10.52 -12.42
CA SER A 62 8.79 9.86 -11.16
C SER A 62 9.00 10.85 -10.01
N GLN A 63 9.61 11.99 -10.28
CA GLN A 63 9.79 13.07 -9.31
C GLN A 63 8.46 13.63 -8.82
N GLU A 64 7.47 13.82 -9.70
CA GLU A 64 6.15 14.31 -9.29
C GLU A 64 5.39 13.26 -8.47
N ILE A 65 5.49 11.98 -8.83
CA ILE A 65 4.91 10.89 -8.02
C ILE A 65 5.58 10.85 -6.63
N SER A 66 6.89 10.97 -6.56
CA SER A 66 7.63 11.00 -5.30
C SER A 66 7.23 12.17 -4.41
N LYS A 67 7.03 13.35 -4.99
CA LYS A 67 6.50 14.54 -4.26
C LYS A 67 5.10 14.27 -3.71
N TYR A 68 4.25 13.65 -4.51
CA TYR A 68 2.90 13.28 -4.09
C TYR A 68 2.93 12.27 -2.94
N ILE A 69 3.73 11.21 -3.06
CA ILE A 69 3.91 10.21 -1.98
C ILE A 69 4.45 10.87 -0.70
N THR A 70 5.41 11.80 -0.83
CA THR A 70 5.93 12.55 0.31
C THR A 70 4.85 13.37 1.03
N LYS A 71 3.86 13.88 0.30
CA LYS A 71 2.68 14.52 0.91
C LYS A 71 1.80 13.50 1.62
N CYS A 72 1.55 12.34 0.99
CA CYS A 72 0.76 11.26 1.60
C CYS A 72 1.38 10.72 2.90
N LEU A 73 2.71 10.72 3.02
CA LEU A 73 3.44 10.36 4.24
C LEU A 73 3.29 11.38 5.37
N LYS A 74 2.99 12.64 5.04
CA LYS A 74 2.80 13.72 6.01
C LYS A 74 1.34 13.93 6.42
N GLY A 75 0.42 13.47 5.60
CA GLY A 75 -1.01 13.64 5.83
C GLY A 75 -1.87 13.16 4.67
N GLN A 76 -3.17 13.14 4.91
CA GLN A 76 -4.14 12.76 3.90
C GLN A 76 -4.09 13.70 2.70
N THR A 77 -3.88 13.14 1.50
CA THR A 77 -3.69 13.91 0.26
C THR A 77 -4.60 13.38 -0.85
N GLY A 78 -5.32 14.27 -1.52
CA GLY A 78 -6.23 13.94 -2.62
C GLY A 78 -5.51 13.34 -3.83
N ILE A 79 -6.05 12.26 -4.39
CA ILE A 79 -5.47 11.61 -5.59
C ILE A 79 -5.54 12.56 -6.80
N LYS A 80 -6.58 13.39 -6.85
CA LYS A 80 -6.75 14.42 -7.89
C LYS A 80 -5.54 15.34 -8.02
N GLU A 81 -4.86 15.67 -6.92
CA GLU A 81 -3.69 16.55 -6.97
C GLU A 81 -2.59 16.02 -7.91
N LEU A 82 -2.32 14.72 -7.85
CA LEU A 82 -1.36 14.06 -8.74
C LEU A 82 -1.85 14.07 -10.19
N TYR A 83 -3.13 13.73 -10.40
CA TYR A 83 -3.73 13.71 -11.74
C TYR A 83 -3.71 15.10 -12.38
N ASP A 84 -4.04 16.14 -11.64
CA ASP A 84 -4.05 17.52 -12.13
C ASP A 84 -2.65 18.00 -12.56
N VAL A 85 -1.61 17.55 -11.89
CA VAL A 85 -0.23 17.86 -12.27
C VAL A 85 0.19 17.07 -13.52
N LEU A 86 -0.01 15.74 -13.51
CA LEU A 86 0.51 14.88 -14.57
C LEU A 86 -0.30 14.94 -15.87
N LYS A 87 -1.56 15.40 -15.83
CA LYS A 87 -2.39 15.63 -17.03
C LYS A 87 -2.04 16.93 -17.75
N LYS A 88 -1.44 17.89 -17.09
CA LYS A 88 -1.07 19.19 -17.67
C LYS A 88 0.32 19.15 -18.31
N PRO A 89 0.62 20.10 -19.23
CA PRO A 89 1.98 20.29 -19.70
C PRO A 89 2.96 20.53 -18.54
N PRO A 90 4.18 20.02 -18.58
CA PRO A 90 4.82 19.36 -19.73
C PRO A 90 4.53 17.86 -19.86
N TYR A 91 3.80 17.24 -18.94
CA TYR A 91 3.64 15.77 -18.89
C TYR A 91 2.56 15.27 -19.87
N GLY A 92 1.34 15.79 -19.80
CA GLY A 92 0.24 15.42 -20.69
C GLY A 92 -0.17 13.95 -20.64
N LEU A 93 -0.03 13.31 -19.46
CA LEU A 93 -0.31 11.89 -19.30
C LEU A 93 -1.81 11.59 -19.26
N ARG A 94 -2.17 10.42 -19.76
CA ARG A 94 -3.56 9.90 -19.68
C ARG A 94 -3.80 9.22 -18.34
N ASP A 95 -5.04 9.27 -17.86
CA ASP A 95 -5.47 8.70 -16.57
C ASP A 95 -5.03 7.25 -16.38
N GLY A 96 -5.15 6.41 -17.42
CA GLY A 96 -4.73 5.01 -17.36
C GLY A 96 -3.22 4.84 -17.15
N TYR A 97 -2.40 5.76 -17.64
CA TYR A 97 -0.95 5.74 -17.42
C TYR A 97 -0.61 6.14 -15.99
N ILE A 98 -1.22 7.22 -15.51
CA ILE A 98 -1.06 7.71 -14.13
C ILE A 98 -1.49 6.64 -13.13
N SER A 99 -2.62 5.97 -13.38
CA SER A 99 -3.12 4.86 -12.54
C SER A 99 -2.09 3.74 -12.38
N ILE A 100 -1.46 3.32 -13.48
CA ILE A 100 -0.46 2.24 -13.46
C ILE A 100 0.77 2.66 -12.64
N LEU A 101 1.27 3.87 -12.86
CA LEU A 101 2.44 4.38 -12.14
C LEU A 101 2.17 4.54 -10.64
N LEU A 102 1.01 5.09 -10.28
CA LEU A 102 0.63 5.25 -8.89
C LEU A 102 0.47 3.90 -8.19
N ALA A 103 -0.24 2.95 -8.79
CA ALA A 103 -0.39 1.61 -8.23
C ALA A 103 0.96 0.89 -8.08
N TYR A 104 1.87 1.07 -9.06
CA TYR A 104 3.21 0.52 -9.01
C TYR A 104 4.02 1.08 -7.84
N GLU A 105 3.95 2.39 -7.59
CA GLU A 105 4.64 3.02 -6.47
C GLU A 105 4.03 2.61 -5.12
N LEU A 106 2.71 2.64 -5.00
CA LEU A 106 2.00 2.32 -3.76
C LEU A 106 2.29 0.91 -3.24
N ARG A 107 2.61 -0.05 -4.12
CA ARG A 107 2.91 -1.42 -3.68
C ARG A 107 4.17 -1.55 -2.81
N GLN A 108 5.02 -0.52 -2.75
CA GLN A 108 6.22 -0.50 -1.92
C GLN A 108 5.91 -0.19 -0.45
N TYR A 109 4.69 0.23 -0.16
CA TYR A 109 4.25 0.65 1.18
C TYR A 109 3.25 -0.35 1.76
N ASP A 110 3.44 -0.70 3.03
CA ASP A 110 2.62 -1.71 3.71
C ASP A 110 1.44 -1.12 4.50
N ASN A 111 1.44 0.19 4.74
CA ASN A 111 0.46 0.84 5.62
C ASN A 111 -0.21 2.00 4.91
N ILE A 112 -1.05 1.67 3.95
CA ILE A 112 -1.81 2.64 3.15
C ILE A 112 -3.26 2.64 3.63
N SER A 113 -3.81 3.83 3.86
CA SER A 113 -5.24 4.05 4.07
C SER A 113 -5.82 4.82 2.87
N ILE A 114 -6.96 4.36 2.38
CA ILE A 114 -7.75 5.05 1.36
C ILE A 114 -8.93 5.73 2.06
N TYR A 115 -9.23 6.96 1.65
CA TYR A 115 -10.37 7.70 2.16
C TYR A 115 -11.30 8.08 1.01
N PHE A 116 -12.58 7.79 1.16
CA PHE A 116 -13.64 8.24 0.29
C PHE A 116 -14.48 9.29 1.02
N HIS A 117 -14.50 10.52 0.52
CA HIS A 117 -15.17 11.66 1.18
C HIS A 117 -14.84 11.80 2.69
N GLY A 118 -13.60 11.50 3.06
CA GLY A 118 -13.13 11.60 4.46
C GLY A 118 -13.39 10.36 5.32
N SER A 119 -14.14 9.37 4.83
CA SER A 119 -14.31 8.08 5.50
C SER A 119 -13.22 7.11 5.11
N GLU A 120 -12.59 6.46 6.08
CA GLU A 120 -11.54 5.48 5.83
C GLU A 120 -12.12 4.17 5.29
N HIS A 121 -11.49 3.67 4.25
CA HIS A 121 -11.79 2.40 3.59
C HIS A 121 -10.56 1.49 3.62
N ASP A 122 -10.79 0.20 3.54
CA ASP A 122 -9.72 -0.78 3.50
C ASP A 122 -8.90 -0.65 2.21
N TYR A 123 -7.57 -0.64 2.35
CA TYR A 123 -6.68 -0.68 1.20
C TYR A 123 -6.71 -2.07 0.57
N CYS A 124 -7.56 -2.25 -0.41
CA CYS A 124 -7.67 -3.45 -1.22
C CYS A 124 -7.69 -3.11 -2.71
N GLU A 125 -7.57 -4.14 -3.56
CA GLU A 125 -7.57 -3.97 -5.01
C GLU A 125 -8.82 -3.24 -5.50
N GLU A 126 -10.00 -3.65 -5.00
CA GLU A 126 -11.28 -3.08 -5.41
C GLU A 126 -11.39 -1.59 -5.08
N GLU A 127 -11.03 -1.19 -3.86
CA GLU A 127 -11.06 0.22 -3.45
C GLU A 127 -10.01 1.06 -4.19
N LEU A 128 -8.80 0.52 -4.39
CA LEU A 128 -7.82 1.24 -5.20
C LEU A 128 -8.29 1.44 -6.64
N LEU A 129 -8.93 0.45 -7.26
CA LEU A 129 -9.49 0.59 -8.61
C LEU A 129 -10.54 1.70 -8.65
N LYS A 130 -11.46 1.76 -7.70
CA LYS A 130 -12.45 2.85 -7.59
C LYS A 130 -11.77 4.20 -7.42
N ALA A 131 -10.78 4.29 -6.54
CA ALA A 131 -10.02 5.51 -6.29
C ALA A 131 -9.26 6.02 -7.53
N LEU A 132 -8.75 5.11 -8.36
CA LEU A 132 -8.07 5.45 -9.61
C LEU A 132 -9.04 5.76 -10.76
N GLU A 133 -10.30 5.39 -10.64
CA GLU A 133 -11.37 5.75 -11.60
C GLU A 133 -12.04 7.09 -11.27
N SER A 134 -12.14 7.43 -9.99
CA SER A 134 -12.74 8.67 -9.50
C SER A 134 -11.77 9.43 -8.56
N PRO A 135 -10.62 9.89 -9.07
CA PRO A 135 -9.55 10.47 -8.25
C PRO A 135 -9.96 11.74 -7.50
N GLU A 136 -11.04 12.40 -7.89
CA GLU A 136 -11.60 13.58 -7.23
C GLU A 136 -12.25 13.29 -5.88
N ASP A 137 -12.76 12.08 -5.68
CA ASP A 137 -13.51 11.69 -4.48
C ASP A 137 -12.63 11.01 -3.42
N TYR A 138 -11.41 10.64 -3.82
CA TYR A 138 -10.53 9.83 -2.98
C TYR A 138 -9.25 10.56 -2.57
N SER A 139 -8.78 10.20 -1.38
CA SER A 139 -7.47 10.60 -0.89
C SER A 139 -6.72 9.43 -0.27
N LEU A 140 -5.41 9.56 -0.21
CA LEU A 140 -4.50 8.55 0.33
C LEU A 140 -3.76 9.11 1.54
N TYR A 141 -3.50 8.24 2.49
CA TYR A 141 -2.55 8.46 3.57
C TYR A 141 -1.63 7.24 3.67
N ILE A 142 -0.35 7.47 3.82
CA ILE A 142 0.66 6.42 3.98
C ILE A 142 1.29 6.59 5.35
N CYS A 143 1.07 5.64 6.22
CA CYS A 143 1.67 5.65 7.55
C CYS A 143 3.13 5.18 7.46
N ASN A 144 4.05 6.04 7.88
CA ASN A 144 5.47 5.69 8.00
C ASN A 144 5.81 5.57 9.49
N TRP A 145 6.07 4.36 9.93
CA TRP A 145 6.44 4.10 11.31
C TRP A 145 7.90 4.43 11.56
N SER A 146 8.18 4.97 12.72
CA SER A 146 9.54 5.06 13.25
C SER A 146 10.11 3.65 13.50
N GLU A 147 11.42 3.56 13.61
CA GLU A 147 12.09 2.28 13.94
C GLU A 147 11.56 1.68 15.25
N ALA A 148 11.31 2.50 16.26
CA ALA A 148 10.76 2.06 17.54
C ALA A 148 9.34 1.51 17.42
N GLU A 149 8.47 2.15 16.61
CA GLU A 149 7.12 1.67 16.34
C GLU A 149 7.16 0.36 15.55
N THR A 150 8.04 0.24 14.55
CA THR A 150 8.23 -1.00 13.78
C THR A 150 8.62 -2.15 14.69
N VAL A 151 9.63 -1.96 15.56
CA VAL A 151 10.06 -2.98 16.53
C VAL A 151 8.93 -3.37 17.49
N TYR A 152 8.12 -2.39 17.90
CA TYR A 152 6.97 -2.65 18.77
C TYR A 152 5.90 -3.50 18.05
N ILE A 153 5.53 -3.14 16.83
CA ILE A 153 4.56 -3.89 16.01
C ILE A 153 5.08 -5.30 15.72
N ASP A 154 6.34 -5.46 15.32
CA ASP A 154 6.97 -6.78 15.10
C ASP A 154 6.92 -7.66 16.36
N SER A 155 7.06 -7.07 17.53
CA SER A 155 6.97 -7.78 18.80
C SER A 155 5.55 -8.26 19.07
N LEU A 156 4.54 -7.44 18.79
CA LEU A 156 3.15 -7.82 18.92
C LEU A 156 2.75 -8.90 17.91
N GLU A 157 3.18 -8.78 16.65
CA GLU A 157 2.93 -9.81 15.62
C GLU A 157 3.53 -11.17 16.01
N LYS A 158 4.70 -11.18 16.65
CA LYS A 158 5.29 -12.42 17.20
C LYS A 158 4.42 -13.02 18.30
N ILE A 159 3.90 -12.20 19.21
CA ILE A 159 3.03 -12.65 20.31
C ILE A 159 1.74 -13.23 19.74
N PHE A 160 1.12 -12.56 18.77
CA PHE A 160 -0.16 -12.97 18.18
C PHE A 160 -0.02 -13.76 16.87
N SER A 161 1.17 -14.29 16.57
CA SER A 161 1.52 -14.96 15.30
C SER A 161 0.58 -16.08 14.86
N HIS A 162 -0.15 -16.70 15.81
CA HIS A 162 -1.15 -17.73 15.52
C HIS A 162 -2.41 -17.17 14.85
N TYR A 163 -2.67 -15.88 15.01
CA TYR A 163 -3.88 -15.20 14.52
C TYR A 163 -3.59 -14.19 13.41
N VAL A 164 -2.34 -13.81 13.19
CA VAL A 164 -1.92 -12.80 12.21
C VAL A 164 -1.78 -13.44 10.83
N ASP A 165 -2.43 -12.86 9.83
CA ASP A 165 -2.16 -13.15 8.43
C ASP A 165 -0.93 -12.36 7.94
N LYS A 166 0.15 -13.07 7.65
CA LYS A 166 1.42 -12.48 7.19
C LYS A 166 1.34 -11.83 5.81
N ASN A 167 0.28 -12.11 5.04
CA ASN A 167 0.07 -11.53 3.72
C ASN A 167 -0.83 -10.27 3.75
N ALA A 168 -1.33 -9.90 4.92
CA ALA A 168 -2.16 -8.71 5.07
C ALA A 168 -1.38 -7.44 4.75
N ARG A 169 -1.96 -6.57 3.93
CA ARG A 169 -1.33 -5.31 3.52
C ARG A 169 -1.41 -4.21 4.58
N ASN A 170 -2.44 -4.23 5.41
CA ASN A 170 -2.58 -3.31 6.53
C ASN A 170 -2.22 -4.05 7.82
N ARG A 171 -0.95 -4.01 8.18
CA ARG A 171 -0.38 -4.71 9.34
C ARG A 171 -1.07 -4.30 10.65
N LEU A 172 -1.39 -3.02 10.82
CA LEU A 172 -1.99 -2.53 12.06
C LEU A 172 -3.42 -3.05 12.25
N LYS A 173 -4.21 -3.05 11.17
CA LYS A 173 -5.57 -3.59 11.18
C LYS A 173 -5.56 -5.09 11.47
N GLU A 174 -4.69 -5.84 10.76
CA GLU A 174 -4.57 -7.28 10.95
C GLU A 174 -4.14 -7.63 12.39
N LEU A 175 -3.19 -6.87 12.93
CA LEU A 175 -2.77 -7.04 14.33
C LEU A 175 -3.93 -6.77 15.30
N TYR A 176 -4.69 -5.71 15.07
CA TYR A 176 -5.88 -5.42 15.88
C TYR A 176 -6.91 -6.56 15.82
N GLU A 177 -7.18 -7.10 14.62
CA GLU A 177 -8.07 -8.24 14.46
C GLU A 177 -7.52 -9.51 15.13
N ALA A 178 -6.22 -9.76 15.02
CA ALA A 178 -5.54 -10.87 15.67
C ALA A 178 -5.64 -10.79 17.20
N MET A 179 -5.44 -9.60 17.76
CA MET A 179 -5.62 -9.33 19.20
C MET A 179 -7.06 -9.60 19.64
N ASN A 180 -8.04 -9.15 18.86
CA ASN A 180 -9.46 -9.40 19.14
C ASN A 180 -9.80 -10.90 19.05
N LYS A 181 -9.33 -11.61 18.01
CA LYS A 181 -9.50 -13.07 17.87
C LYS A 181 -8.91 -13.80 19.07
N HIS A 182 -7.69 -13.42 19.50
CA HIS A 182 -7.06 -13.98 20.68
C HIS A 182 -7.89 -13.72 21.93
N PHE A 183 -8.35 -12.49 22.16
CA PHE A 183 -9.15 -12.13 23.32
C PHE A 183 -10.47 -12.89 23.37
N VAL A 184 -11.14 -13.07 22.24
CA VAL A 184 -12.39 -13.86 22.14
C VAL A 184 -12.13 -15.34 22.43
N ALA A 185 -10.98 -15.88 21.99
CA ALA A 185 -10.60 -17.27 22.20
C ALA A 185 -10.29 -17.60 23.68
N ILE A 186 -9.95 -16.61 24.50
CA ILE A 186 -9.72 -16.81 25.95
C ILE A 186 -11.05 -17.18 26.62
N SER A 187 -11.06 -18.30 27.35
CA SER A 187 -12.25 -18.75 28.07
C SER A 187 -12.76 -17.71 29.09
N LYS A 188 -14.07 -17.68 29.34
CA LYS A 188 -14.65 -16.76 30.32
C LYS A 188 -13.98 -16.91 31.70
N ALA A 189 -13.68 -18.12 32.11
CA ALA A 189 -12.96 -18.39 33.36
C ALA A 189 -11.57 -17.76 33.39
N ALA A 190 -10.82 -17.87 32.28
CA ALA A 190 -9.50 -17.26 32.19
C ALA A 190 -9.53 -15.74 32.12
N ARG A 191 -10.62 -15.14 31.60
CA ARG A 191 -10.79 -13.67 31.58
C ARG A 191 -11.11 -13.10 32.96
N THR A 192 -11.82 -13.85 33.82
CA THR A 192 -12.32 -13.38 35.11
C THR A 192 -11.47 -13.83 36.28
N THR A 193 -10.59 -14.83 36.12
CA THR A 193 -9.75 -15.32 37.22
C THR A 193 -8.67 -14.30 37.57
N ASN A 194 -8.50 -14.08 38.88
CA ASN A 194 -7.38 -13.27 39.41
C ASN A 194 -6.25 -14.15 39.98
N LYS A 195 -6.40 -15.48 39.92
CA LYS A 195 -5.42 -16.44 40.43
C LYS A 195 -4.27 -16.57 39.39
N TYR A 196 -3.05 -16.37 39.83
CA TYR A 196 -1.83 -16.41 38.99
C TYR A 196 -1.72 -15.31 37.93
N VAL A 197 -2.44 -14.21 38.09
CA VAL A 197 -2.40 -13.08 37.16
C VAL A 197 -1.61 -11.95 37.77
N SER A 198 -0.70 -11.31 37.00
CA SER A 198 0.07 -10.16 37.45
C SER A 198 -0.84 -8.96 37.73
N GLU A 199 -0.43 -8.08 38.65
CA GLU A 199 -1.20 -6.85 38.96
C GLU A 199 -1.38 -5.97 37.72
N LYS A 200 -0.38 -5.86 36.84
CA LYS A 200 -0.52 -5.14 35.57
C LYS A 200 -1.62 -5.73 34.70
N ALA A 201 -1.75 -7.05 34.60
CA ALA A 201 -2.78 -7.70 33.79
C ALA A 201 -4.17 -7.54 34.42
N LYS A 202 -4.28 -7.42 35.75
CA LYS A 202 -5.54 -7.09 36.41
C LYS A 202 -5.98 -5.66 36.07
N GLN A 203 -5.08 -4.70 36.16
CA GLN A 203 -5.36 -3.30 35.80
C GLN A 203 -5.82 -3.15 34.34
N TYR A 204 -5.24 -3.90 33.39
CA TYR A 204 -5.69 -3.91 32.00
C TYR A 204 -7.09 -4.48 31.78
N ARG A 205 -7.60 -5.26 32.72
CA ARG A 205 -8.96 -5.85 32.64
C ARG A 205 -10.05 -4.95 33.20
N GLU A 206 -9.67 -3.90 33.91
CA GLU A 206 -10.59 -2.94 34.53
C GLU A 206 -10.86 -1.72 33.64
N ILE A 207 -10.15 -1.62 32.50
CA ILE A 207 -10.35 -0.61 31.46
C ILE A 207 -11.35 -1.11 30.43
#